data_40c84013b858b2468c9a12fc6e8fbe5c
#
_entry.id   40c84013b858b2468c9a12fc6e8fbe5c
#
_cell.length_a   1.000
_cell.length_b   1.000
_cell.length_c   1.000
_cell.angle_alpha   90.00
_cell.angle_beta   90.00
_cell.angle_gamma   90.00
#
_symmetry.space_group_name_H-M   'P 1'
#
loop_
_entity.id
_entity.type
_entity.pdbx_description
1 polymer ?
#
loop_
_entity_poly.entity_id
_entity_poly.type
_entity_poly.pdbx_seq_one_letter_code
_entity_poly.pdbx_strand_id
1 'polypeptide(L)'
;MKNKNLMGFIISITLLMFSTNSMAADETIEMLNKLGKESMVYSKKVVRVDVGDTVFWKATDKGHNVEFIKGGIPEGVNKFKSKYNKDTEYQFTVPGIYAYWCTPHKNM
;
A
#
# COMPACT_ATOMS: atom_id res chain seq x y z
N MET A 1 48.29 2.33 -39.14
CA MET A 1 47.72 2.30 -38.68
C MET A 1 46.90 2.11 -38.13
N LYS A 2 46.53 2.17 -37.93
CA LYS A 2 45.74 2.01 -37.38
C LYS A 2 44.97 1.77 -36.60
N ASN A 3 44.70 1.73 -36.39
CA ASN A 3 43.94 1.44 -35.58
C ASN A 3 43.17 1.46 -34.98
N LYS A 4 42.92 1.51 -34.98
CA LYS A 4 42.27 1.52 -34.39
C LYS A 4 41.42 1.29 -33.76
N ASN A 5 41.14 1.23 -33.60
CA ASN A 5 40.31 1.04 -32.96
C ASN A 5 39.57 0.80 -32.25
N LEU A 6 39.38 0.78 -32.12
CA LEU A 6 38.68 0.51 -31.43
C LEU A 6 38.00 0.48 -30.66
N MET A 7 37.94 0.49 -30.57
CA MET A 7 37.36 0.41 -29.82
C MET A 7 36.52 0.45 -29.29
N GLY A 8 36.46 0.51 -29.34
CA GLY A 8 35.53 0.60 -28.81
C GLY A 8 34.88 0.36 -28.34
N PHE A 9 34.63 0.15 -28.23
CA PHE A 9 33.91 -0.14 -27.71
C PHE A 9 33.24 -0.20 -26.91
N ILE A 10 33.34 -0.31 -26.90
CA ILE A 10 32.86 -0.49 -26.16
C ILE A 10 32.25 -0.53 -25.44
N ILE A 11 31.93 -0.51 -25.42
CA ILE A 11 31.28 -0.58 -24.74
C ILE A 11 30.59 -0.60 -24.12
N SER A 12 30.45 -0.51 -24.08
CA SER A 12 29.78 -0.51 -23.45
C SER A 12 29.10 -0.81 -22.88
N ILE A 13 28.94 -1.14 -22.87
CA ILE A 13 28.26 -1.51 -22.36
C ILE A 13 27.65 -1.38 -21.52
N THR A 14 27.50 -1.08 -21.40
CA THR A 14 26.97 -0.89 -20.66
C THR A 14 26.10 -1.32 -20.19
N LEU A 15 25.87 -1.81 -20.17
CA LEU A 15 25.09 -2.31 -19.80
C LEU A 15 24.54 -2.21 -18.84
N LEU A 16 24.39 -1.83 -18.43
CA LEU A 16 23.94 -1.68 -17.59
C LEU A 16 22.89 -1.60 -17.26
N MET A 17 22.38 -1.99 -17.38
CA MET A 17 21.25 -2.02 -17.22
C MET A 17 20.73 -2.75 -16.32
N PHE A 18 20.50 -2.25 -15.35
CA PHE A 18 19.80 -2.81 -14.36
C PHE A 18 18.54 -2.13 -14.32
N SER A 19 17.57 -2.68 -14.87
CA SER A 19 16.26 -2.28 -14.52
C SER A 19 15.98 -2.95 -13.20
N THR A 20 16.06 -2.19 -12.18
CA THR A 20 15.46 -2.62 -10.96
C THR A 20 13.97 -2.55 -11.17
N ASN A 21 13.37 -3.67 -11.31
CA ASN A 21 11.92 -3.73 -11.27
C ASN A 21 11.52 -3.60 -9.83
N SER A 22 11.13 -2.41 -9.43
CA SER A 22 10.42 -2.32 -8.17
C SER A 22 9.01 -2.78 -8.46
N MET A 23 8.72 -3.99 -8.08
CA MET A 23 7.35 -4.49 -8.12
C MET A 23 6.60 -3.89 -6.96
N ALA A 24 5.34 -3.52 -7.20
CA ALA A 24 4.48 -3.09 -6.12
C ALA A 24 4.36 -4.21 -5.11
N ALA A 25 4.51 -3.90 -3.84
CA ALA A 25 4.30 -4.84 -2.75
C ALA A 25 2.87 -4.68 -2.25
N ASP A 26 2.28 -5.79 -1.83
CA ASP A 26 0.93 -5.80 -1.29
C ASP A 26 1.00 -6.07 0.20
N GLU A 27 0.12 -5.43 0.94
CA GLU A 27 -0.04 -5.63 2.38
C GLU A 27 -1.44 -6.13 2.65
N THR A 28 -1.58 -7.01 3.62
CA THR A 28 -2.87 -7.52 4.06
C THR A 28 -3.10 -7.16 5.51
N ILE A 29 -4.25 -6.59 5.80
CA ILE A 29 -4.68 -6.23 7.15
C ILE A 29 -5.97 -6.98 7.42
N GLU A 30 -6.09 -7.58 8.59
CA GLU A 30 -7.33 -8.26 8.97
C GLU A 30 -8.17 -7.36 9.85
N MET A 31 -9.47 -7.46 9.67
CA MET A 31 -10.46 -6.77 10.51
C MET A 31 -10.96 -7.77 11.54
N LEU A 32 -10.67 -7.52 12.80
CA LEU A 32 -10.81 -8.51 13.86
C LEU A 32 -11.67 -8.01 15.01
N ASN A 33 -12.41 -8.94 15.61
CA ASN A 33 -13.11 -8.68 16.86
C ASN A 33 -12.16 -8.68 18.04
N LYS A 34 -11.08 -9.47 17.94
CA LYS A 34 -10.15 -9.58 19.05
C LYS A 34 -8.76 -9.95 18.56
N LEU A 35 -7.77 -9.35 19.16
CA LEU A 35 -6.37 -9.68 18.93
C LEU A 35 -5.66 -9.54 20.27
N GLY A 36 -5.26 -10.66 20.86
CA GLY A 36 -4.71 -10.65 22.20
C GLY A 36 -5.73 -10.13 23.20
N LYS A 37 -5.40 -9.04 23.88
CA LYS A 37 -6.29 -8.41 24.85
C LYS A 37 -7.11 -7.26 24.24
N GLU A 38 -6.89 -6.93 23.00
CA GLU A 38 -7.57 -5.81 22.35
C GLU A 38 -8.80 -6.31 21.60
N SER A 39 -9.85 -5.51 21.65
CA SER A 39 -11.11 -5.80 20.97
C SER A 39 -11.32 -4.82 19.85
N MET A 40 -11.96 -5.29 18.77
CA MET A 40 -12.32 -4.45 17.63
C MET A 40 -11.08 -3.73 17.10
N VAL A 41 -10.22 -4.48 16.41
CA VAL A 41 -8.93 -3.96 15.96
C VAL A 41 -8.62 -4.41 14.54
N TYR A 42 -7.81 -3.60 13.88
CA TYR A 42 -7.11 -4.06 12.68
C TYR A 42 -5.86 -4.82 13.13
N SER A 43 -5.48 -5.83 12.35
CA SER A 43 -4.32 -6.65 12.71
C SER A 43 -3.02 -5.86 12.70
N LYS A 44 -2.98 -4.75 11.97
CA LYS A 44 -1.85 -3.82 11.93
C LYS A 44 -2.37 -2.41 12.11
N LYS A 45 -1.80 -1.68 13.05
CA LYS A 45 -2.25 -0.31 13.34
C LYS A 45 -1.66 0.71 12.40
N VAL A 46 -0.47 0.44 11.90
CA VAL A 46 0.24 1.33 10.99
C VAL A 46 0.90 0.48 9.92
N VAL A 47 0.75 0.89 8.69
CA VAL A 47 1.37 0.20 7.55
C VAL A 47 2.06 1.24 6.70
N ARG A 48 3.26 0.92 6.26
CA ARG A 48 4.00 1.76 5.30
C ARG A 48 3.96 1.06 3.97
N VAL A 49 3.60 1.82 2.94
CA VAL A 49 3.56 1.31 1.58
C VAL A 49 4.17 2.33 0.64
N ASP A 50 4.64 1.86 -0.50
CA ASP A 50 5.15 2.74 -1.53
C ASP A 50 4.04 3.10 -2.51
N VAL A 51 4.25 4.18 -3.25
CA VAL A 51 3.31 4.57 -4.30
C VAL A 51 3.19 3.41 -5.29
N GLY A 52 1.95 3.02 -5.55
CA GLY A 52 1.63 1.90 -6.43
C GLY A 52 1.27 0.63 -5.69
N ASP A 53 1.56 0.55 -4.39
CA ASP A 53 1.21 -0.62 -3.59
C ASP A 53 -0.27 -0.66 -3.29
N THR A 54 -0.78 -1.87 -3.08
CA THR A 54 -2.17 -2.09 -2.73
C THR A 54 -2.26 -2.66 -1.32
N VAL A 55 -3.18 -2.14 -0.53
CA VAL A 55 -3.51 -2.70 0.78
C VAL A 55 -4.84 -3.43 0.65
N PHE A 56 -4.86 -4.66 1.15
CA PHE A 56 -6.06 -5.49 1.20
C PHE A 56 -6.51 -5.58 2.64
N TRP A 57 -7.79 -5.29 2.89
CA TRP A 57 -8.37 -5.49 4.20
C TRP A 57 -9.29 -6.69 4.11
N LYS A 58 -8.98 -7.69 4.91
CA LYS A 58 -9.74 -8.94 4.93
C LYS A 58 -10.80 -8.88 6.03
N ALA A 59 -12.03 -9.18 5.68
CA ALA A 59 -13.13 -9.21 6.64
C ALA A 59 -13.12 -10.55 7.36
N THR A 60 -12.12 -10.76 8.21
CA THR A 60 -11.97 -11.99 8.97
C THR A 60 -13.14 -12.16 9.93
N ASP A 61 -13.49 -11.10 10.64
CA ASP A 61 -14.66 -11.09 11.52
C ASP A 61 -15.70 -10.11 10.98
N LYS A 62 -16.94 -10.28 11.39
CA LYS A 62 -18.05 -9.48 10.89
C LYS A 62 -18.18 -8.17 11.66
N GLY A 63 -18.82 -7.19 11.03
CA GLY A 63 -19.16 -5.93 11.68
C GLY A 63 -18.13 -4.83 11.45
N HIS A 64 -17.27 -4.99 10.48
CA HIS A 64 -16.17 -4.06 10.25
C HIS A 64 -16.13 -3.55 8.81
N ASN A 65 -15.51 -2.40 8.63
CA ASN A 65 -15.25 -1.83 7.33
C ASN A 65 -14.00 -0.95 7.40
N VAL A 66 -13.70 -0.26 6.31
CA VAL A 66 -12.61 0.72 6.23
C VAL A 66 -13.21 2.01 5.73
N GLU A 67 -12.98 3.09 6.46
CA GLU A 67 -13.45 4.42 6.05
C GLU A 67 -12.32 5.42 6.22
N PHE A 68 -11.95 6.09 5.14
CA PHE A 68 -10.95 7.17 5.20
C PHE A 68 -11.55 8.34 5.97
N ILE A 69 -10.76 8.92 6.86
CA ILE A 69 -11.22 10.00 7.72
C ILE A 69 -11.12 11.32 6.96
N LYS A 70 -12.21 12.07 6.92
CA LYS A 70 -12.22 13.37 6.29
C LYS A 70 -11.17 14.26 6.97
N GLY A 71 -10.32 14.89 6.16
CA GLY A 71 -9.24 15.71 6.68
C GLY A 71 -8.01 14.92 7.07
N GLY A 72 -8.07 13.59 7.03
CA GLY A 72 -6.95 12.73 7.37
C GLY A 72 -6.33 12.02 6.18
N ILE A 73 -6.58 12.51 4.97
CA ILE A 73 -6.01 11.95 3.74
C ILE A 73 -5.42 13.08 2.92
N PRO A 74 -4.54 12.76 1.94
CA PRO A 74 -3.93 13.80 1.12
C PRO A 74 -4.97 14.57 0.33
N GLU A 75 -4.67 15.83 0.09
CA GLU A 75 -5.52 16.69 -0.70
C GLU A 75 -5.67 16.13 -2.11
N GLY A 76 -6.89 16.18 -2.64
CA GLY A 76 -7.17 15.68 -3.99
C GLY A 76 -7.50 14.19 -4.03
N VAL A 77 -7.33 13.48 -2.93
CA VAL A 77 -7.70 12.07 -2.85
C VAL A 77 -9.18 11.95 -2.49
N ASN A 78 -9.89 11.12 -3.24
CA ASN A 78 -11.30 10.89 -2.97
C ASN A 78 -11.49 10.09 -1.69
N LYS A 79 -12.56 10.39 -1.00
CA LYS A 79 -12.90 9.66 0.20
C LYS A 79 -13.26 8.22 -0.16
N PHE A 80 -12.82 7.30 0.68
CA PHE A 80 -13.04 5.88 0.47
C PHE A 80 -13.79 5.31 1.69
N LYS A 81 -14.81 4.53 1.41
CA LYS A 81 -15.56 3.84 2.46
C LYS A 81 -16.01 2.50 1.92
N SER A 82 -15.58 1.43 2.57
CA SER A 82 -15.95 0.09 2.15
C SER A 82 -17.29 -0.33 2.77
N LYS A 83 -17.86 -1.38 2.20
CA LYS A 83 -19.06 -1.99 2.75
C LYS A 83 -18.69 -2.84 3.96
N TYR A 84 -19.65 -3.05 4.84
CA TYR A 84 -19.44 -3.92 5.98
C TYR A 84 -19.33 -5.38 5.55
N ASN A 85 -18.53 -6.14 6.27
CA ASN A 85 -18.42 -7.59 6.10
C ASN A 85 -17.87 -8.00 4.74
N LYS A 86 -17.12 -7.13 4.10
CA LYS A 86 -16.55 -7.41 2.78
C LYS A 86 -15.06 -7.16 2.79
N ASP A 87 -14.33 -8.04 2.13
CA ASP A 87 -12.94 -7.76 1.81
C ASP A 87 -12.91 -6.52 0.93
N THR A 88 -11.92 -5.69 1.11
CA THR A 88 -11.76 -4.49 0.31
C THR A 88 -10.28 -4.23 0.07
N GLU A 89 -10.00 -3.41 -0.92
CA GLU A 89 -8.64 -3.05 -1.26
C GLU A 89 -8.55 -1.63 -1.76
N TYR A 90 -7.37 -1.05 -1.64
CA TYR A 90 -7.13 0.29 -2.14
C TYR A 90 -5.69 0.37 -2.62
N GLN A 91 -5.48 0.87 -3.82
CA GLN A 91 -4.15 1.12 -4.38
C GLN A 91 -3.77 2.56 -4.09
N PHE A 92 -2.62 2.75 -3.44
CA PHE A 92 -2.15 4.07 -3.02
C PHE A 92 -1.29 4.66 -4.12
N THR A 93 -1.78 5.69 -4.79
CA THR A 93 -1.07 6.33 -5.88
C THR A 93 -0.59 7.74 -5.55
N VAL A 94 -1.12 8.33 -4.49
CA VAL A 94 -0.73 9.68 -4.03
C VAL A 94 0.00 9.52 -2.71
N PRO A 95 1.25 10.00 -2.62
CA PRO A 95 2.00 9.87 -1.37
C PRO A 95 1.39 10.72 -0.26
N GLY A 96 1.56 10.29 0.97
CA GLY A 96 1.06 11.02 2.11
C GLY A 96 0.59 10.08 3.21
N ILE A 97 -0.09 10.65 4.18
CA ILE A 97 -0.62 9.91 5.31
C ILE A 97 -2.12 9.76 5.10
N TYR A 98 -2.59 8.52 5.28
CA TYR A 98 -4.01 8.19 5.14
C TYR A 98 -4.50 7.68 6.48
N ALA A 99 -5.35 8.47 7.13
CA ALA A 99 -5.98 8.04 8.37
C ALA A 99 -7.30 7.38 8.04
N TYR A 100 -7.57 6.26 8.69
CA TYR A 100 -8.84 5.57 8.51
C TYR A 100 -9.29 4.94 9.80
N TRP A 101 -10.56 4.62 9.86
CA TRP A 101 -11.17 3.95 10.99
C TRP A 101 -12.21 2.96 10.48
N CYS A 102 -12.73 2.17 11.40
CA CYS A 102 -13.92 1.37 11.17
C CYS A 102 -15.11 2.23 11.56
N THR A 103 -16.10 2.33 10.69
CA THR A 103 -17.22 3.25 10.92
C THR A 103 -17.91 3.03 12.28
N PRO A 104 -18.26 1.78 12.67
CA PRO A 104 -18.88 1.58 13.98
C PRO A 104 -17.89 1.51 15.14
N HIS A 105 -16.60 1.36 14.87
CA HIS A 105 -15.59 1.19 15.91
C HIS A 105 -14.45 2.16 15.65
N LYS A 106 -14.65 3.42 15.99
CA LYS A 106 -13.73 4.48 15.58
C LYS A 106 -12.37 4.43 16.28
N ASN A 107 -12.25 3.64 17.33
CA ASN A 107 -10.96 3.43 17.99
C ASN A 107 -10.19 2.21 17.46
N MET A 108 -10.75 1.55 16.46
CA MET A 108 -10.19 0.33 15.89
C MET A 108 -8.88 0.52 15.10
#